data_269ca1536f4a37f2dedd6ca63e519873
#
_entry.id   269ca1536f4a37f2dedd6ca63e519873
#
_cell.length_a   1.000
_cell.length_b   1.000
_cell.length_c   1.000
_cell.angle_alpha   90.00
_cell.angle_beta   90.00
_cell.angle_gamma   90.00
#
_symmetry.space_group_name_H-M   'P 1'
#
loop_
_entity.id
_entity.type
_entity.pdbx_description
1 polymer ?
#
loop_
_entity_poly.entity_id
_entity_poly.type
_entity_poly.pdbx_seq_one_letter_code
_entity_poly.pdbx_strand_id
1 'polypeptide(L)'
;MNIHTIILAAGKGTRMNTNLPKVMQPLGGQTLISHVIQTAKENSENLTIVVGYKKNILKTHIANIDPNIKTADQDDQLGTAHAVKMASHLIKDDEKILILYGDVPLISSKTIKGLINSGHECTLLTMKLNDPTGYGRVITNGQNLALKIVEQKDASEDELKIKEVFTGILLIDGSVLRTALEEIKNQNSANEYYLTDLVEILSGKGVKITCIQANPAEVLGANNKHELHELELILRKMSAEKLLEQGVTLIDKTLTLIH
;
A
#
# COMPACT_ATOMS: atom_id res chain seq x y z
N MET A 1 0.50 -19.10 -10.17
CA MET A 1 -0.51 -18.28 -9.44
C MET A 1 -0.56 -16.96 -10.18
N ASN A 2 -1.69 -16.56 -10.70
CA ASN A 2 -1.82 -15.30 -11.47
C ASN A 2 -2.03 -14.15 -10.47
N ILE A 3 -1.07 -13.21 -10.43
CA ILE A 3 -1.15 -12.05 -9.54
C ILE A 3 -1.52 -10.82 -10.35
N HIS A 4 -2.56 -10.12 -9.92
CA HIS A 4 -2.93 -8.81 -10.43
C HIS A 4 -2.71 -7.76 -9.34
N THR A 5 -1.77 -6.85 -9.55
CA THR A 5 -1.53 -5.77 -8.59
C THR A 5 -2.38 -4.55 -8.91
N ILE A 6 -3.05 -4.01 -7.89
CA ILE A 6 -3.75 -2.73 -7.94
C ILE A 6 -2.99 -1.73 -7.08
N ILE A 7 -2.48 -0.65 -7.69
CA ILE A 7 -1.79 0.42 -6.97
C ILE A 7 -2.75 1.60 -6.77
N LEU A 8 -2.98 1.98 -5.52
CA LEU A 8 -3.82 3.14 -5.19
C LEU A 8 -2.99 4.43 -5.25
N ALA A 9 -3.32 5.30 -6.20
CA ALA A 9 -2.59 6.54 -6.50
C ALA A 9 -3.50 7.75 -6.76
N ALA A 10 -4.77 7.69 -6.35
CA ALA A 10 -5.77 8.72 -6.67
C ALA A 10 -5.77 9.92 -5.71
N GLY A 11 -5.11 9.81 -4.56
CA GLY A 11 -5.16 10.80 -3.48
C GLY A 11 -4.51 12.14 -3.84
N LYS A 12 -5.11 13.24 -3.35
CA LYS A 12 -4.64 14.61 -3.58
C LYS A 12 -3.32 14.93 -2.85
N GLY A 13 -3.10 14.36 -1.66
CA GLY A 13 -1.88 14.61 -0.88
C GLY A 13 -1.71 16.08 -0.46
N THR A 14 -2.75 16.69 0.06
CA THR A 14 -2.79 18.14 0.40
C THR A 14 -1.66 18.60 1.32
N ARG A 15 -1.21 17.71 2.23
CA ARG A 15 -0.11 17.99 3.19
C ARG A 15 1.27 18.07 2.53
N MET A 16 1.42 17.67 1.26
CA MET A 16 2.69 17.79 0.51
C MET A 16 3.00 19.22 0.07
N ASN A 17 1.99 20.09 0.05
CA ASN A 17 2.13 21.50 -0.32
C ASN A 17 2.80 21.70 -1.69
N THR A 18 2.36 20.96 -2.69
CA THR A 18 2.94 20.89 -4.04
C THR A 18 1.87 20.85 -5.12
N ASN A 19 2.24 21.27 -6.31
CA ASN A 19 1.38 21.21 -7.49
C ASN A 19 1.40 19.83 -8.20
N LEU A 20 2.20 18.88 -7.76
CA LEU A 20 2.23 17.53 -8.31
C LEU A 20 1.36 16.57 -7.48
N PRO A 21 0.83 15.49 -8.06
CA PRO A 21 0.29 14.38 -7.28
C PRO A 21 1.31 13.90 -6.24
N LYS A 22 0.83 13.51 -5.05
CA LYS A 22 1.70 13.03 -3.97
C LYS A 22 2.66 11.95 -4.45
N VAL A 23 2.15 10.98 -5.18
CA VAL A 23 2.90 9.83 -5.69
C VAL A 23 3.95 10.19 -6.75
N MET A 24 3.93 11.41 -7.28
CA MET A 24 4.92 11.93 -8.22
C MET A 24 6.04 12.73 -7.55
N GLN A 25 6.08 12.80 -6.21
CA GLN A 25 7.21 13.42 -5.52
C GLN A 25 8.48 12.60 -5.75
N PRO A 26 9.64 13.28 -5.92
CA PRO A 26 10.90 12.62 -6.16
C PRO A 26 11.42 11.92 -4.88
N LEU A 27 12.01 10.75 -5.07
CA LEU A 27 12.74 9.97 -4.07
C LEU A 27 13.90 9.25 -4.79
N GLY A 28 15.13 9.48 -4.39
CA GLY A 28 16.29 8.81 -4.99
C GLY A 28 16.40 8.96 -6.51
N GLY A 29 16.03 10.12 -7.08
CA GLY A 29 16.09 10.37 -8.53
C GLY A 29 14.88 9.86 -9.34
N GLN A 30 13.95 9.11 -8.72
CA GLN A 30 12.71 8.63 -9.35
C GLN A 30 11.48 9.16 -8.61
N THR A 31 10.27 8.93 -9.13
CA THR A 31 9.04 9.26 -8.39
C THR A 31 8.67 8.14 -7.42
N LEU A 32 7.93 8.46 -6.33
CA LEU A 32 7.42 7.45 -5.40
C LEU A 32 6.69 6.31 -6.13
N ILE A 33 5.82 6.66 -7.08
CA ILE A 33 5.05 5.67 -7.85
C ILE A 33 5.96 4.81 -8.74
N SER A 34 7.08 5.33 -9.26
CA SER A 34 8.00 4.56 -10.10
C SER A 34 8.65 3.42 -9.33
N HIS A 35 9.03 3.66 -8.08
CA HIS A 35 9.55 2.60 -7.19
C HIS A 35 8.51 1.50 -6.98
N VAL A 36 7.24 1.88 -6.68
CA VAL A 36 6.16 0.91 -6.45
C VAL A 36 5.86 0.13 -7.73
N ILE A 37 5.80 0.78 -8.90
CA ILE A 37 5.59 0.13 -10.20
C ILE A 37 6.69 -0.89 -10.46
N GLN A 38 7.95 -0.53 -10.24
CA GLN A 38 9.08 -1.43 -10.45
C GLN A 38 8.94 -2.70 -9.62
N THR A 39 8.70 -2.56 -8.30
CA THR A 39 8.53 -3.71 -7.41
C THR A 39 7.28 -4.53 -7.77
N ALA A 40 6.17 -3.88 -8.15
CA ALA A 40 4.96 -4.58 -8.60
C ALA A 40 5.20 -5.41 -9.85
N LYS A 41 5.91 -4.90 -10.85
CA LYS A 41 6.25 -5.62 -12.10
C LYS A 41 7.10 -6.88 -11.86
N GLU A 42 7.90 -6.91 -10.82
CA GLU A 42 8.69 -8.11 -10.45
C GLU A 42 7.84 -9.24 -9.87
N ASN A 43 6.60 -8.95 -9.45
CA ASN A 43 5.78 -9.87 -8.67
C ASN A 43 4.38 -10.11 -9.25
N SER A 44 4.04 -9.49 -10.40
CA SER A 44 2.67 -9.52 -10.94
C SER A 44 2.67 -9.59 -12.46
N GLU A 45 1.75 -10.37 -12.99
CA GLU A 45 1.50 -10.48 -14.44
C GLU A 45 0.65 -9.33 -14.98
N ASN A 46 -0.25 -8.80 -14.12
CA ASN A 46 -1.14 -7.69 -14.47
C ASN A 46 -0.96 -6.54 -13.48
N LEU A 47 -0.98 -5.33 -13.99
CA LEU A 47 -0.86 -4.12 -13.19
C LEU A 47 -1.94 -3.11 -13.56
N THR A 48 -2.67 -2.64 -12.55
CA THR A 48 -3.65 -1.55 -12.68
C THR A 48 -3.34 -0.46 -11.68
N ILE A 49 -3.36 0.80 -12.09
CA ILE A 49 -3.14 1.95 -11.21
C ILE A 49 -4.41 2.77 -11.14
N VAL A 50 -4.92 2.96 -9.92
CA VAL A 50 -6.08 3.82 -9.68
C VAL A 50 -5.58 5.25 -9.57
N VAL A 51 -6.03 6.10 -10.49
CA VAL A 51 -5.62 7.51 -10.61
C VAL A 51 -6.80 8.45 -10.33
N GLY A 52 -6.54 9.64 -9.81
CA GLY A 52 -7.60 10.59 -9.47
C GLY A 52 -7.10 12.03 -9.59
N TYR A 53 -6.59 12.61 -8.50
CA TYR A 53 -6.08 13.97 -8.53
C TYR A 53 -5.01 14.17 -9.62
N LYS A 54 -5.25 15.13 -10.52
CA LYS A 54 -4.38 15.41 -11.69
C LYS A 54 -4.08 14.17 -12.53
N LYS A 55 -5.05 13.28 -12.69
CA LYS A 55 -4.94 11.99 -13.35
C LYS A 55 -4.23 12.04 -14.70
N ASN A 56 -4.41 13.07 -15.51
CA ASN A 56 -3.79 13.18 -16.83
C ASN A 56 -2.25 13.24 -16.76
N ILE A 57 -1.71 14.00 -15.78
CA ILE A 57 -0.26 14.08 -15.57
C ILE A 57 0.27 12.71 -15.13
N LEU A 58 -0.42 12.06 -14.19
CA LEU A 58 -0.02 10.74 -13.70
C LEU A 58 -0.14 9.67 -14.78
N LYS A 59 -1.22 9.66 -15.58
CA LYS A 59 -1.38 8.73 -16.72
C LYS A 59 -0.26 8.88 -17.75
N THR A 60 0.12 10.11 -18.10
CA THR A 60 1.25 10.35 -19.00
C THR A 60 2.55 9.80 -18.41
N HIS A 61 2.79 10.02 -17.12
CA HIS A 61 3.97 9.50 -16.45
C HIS A 61 4.01 7.96 -16.43
N ILE A 62 2.88 7.31 -16.11
CA ILE A 62 2.73 5.85 -16.13
C ILE A 62 2.99 5.28 -17.53
N ALA A 63 2.38 5.89 -18.57
CA ALA A 63 2.56 5.44 -19.96
C ALA A 63 4.01 5.56 -20.45
N ASN A 64 4.77 6.53 -19.95
CA ASN A 64 6.21 6.65 -20.22
C ASN A 64 7.04 5.55 -19.54
N ILE A 65 6.57 5.00 -18.40
CA ILE A 65 7.22 3.87 -17.75
C ILE A 65 6.88 2.57 -18.47
N ASP A 66 5.60 2.34 -18.74
CA ASP A 66 5.10 1.18 -19.46
C ASP A 66 3.68 1.44 -20.00
N PRO A 67 3.49 1.53 -21.32
CA PRO A 67 2.19 1.81 -21.93
C PRO A 67 1.16 0.69 -21.75
N ASN A 68 1.58 -0.52 -21.31
CA ASN A 68 0.67 -1.65 -21.07
C ASN A 68 0.01 -1.60 -19.69
N ILE A 69 0.46 -0.74 -18.79
CA ILE A 69 -0.15 -0.58 -17.46
C ILE A 69 -1.53 0.01 -17.62
N LYS A 70 -2.53 -0.69 -17.09
CA LYS A 70 -3.92 -0.21 -17.09
C LYS A 70 -4.13 0.86 -16.03
N THR A 71 -5.04 1.78 -16.30
CA THR A 71 -5.45 2.79 -15.31
C THR A 71 -6.95 2.74 -15.10
N ALA A 72 -7.39 2.95 -13.85
CA ALA A 72 -8.79 3.13 -13.48
C ALA A 72 -8.98 4.52 -12.84
N ASP A 73 -10.01 5.24 -13.26
CA ASP A 73 -10.24 6.62 -12.81
C ASP A 73 -11.10 6.65 -11.55
N GLN A 74 -10.60 7.27 -10.50
CA GLN A 74 -11.36 7.64 -9.31
C GLN A 74 -11.57 9.16 -9.32
N ASP A 75 -12.65 9.62 -9.93
CA ASP A 75 -12.95 11.04 -10.05
C ASP A 75 -13.37 11.66 -8.71
N ASP A 76 -14.21 10.96 -7.96
CA ASP A 76 -14.61 11.32 -6.60
C ASP A 76 -13.80 10.51 -5.59
N GLN A 77 -12.99 11.17 -4.75
CA GLN A 77 -12.17 10.52 -3.73
C GLN A 77 -13.04 10.13 -2.51
N LEU A 78 -13.87 9.11 -2.67
CA LEU A 78 -14.82 8.64 -1.63
C LEU A 78 -14.23 7.56 -0.71
N GLY A 79 -12.91 7.40 -0.67
CA GLY A 79 -12.22 6.45 0.19
C GLY A 79 -11.44 5.37 -0.55
N THR A 80 -10.73 4.54 0.21
CA THR A 80 -9.79 3.54 -0.33
C THR A 80 -10.49 2.33 -0.94
N ALA A 81 -11.61 1.87 -0.37
CA ALA A 81 -12.42 0.81 -0.99
C ALA A 81 -13.07 1.29 -2.29
N HIS A 82 -13.52 2.57 -2.35
CA HIS A 82 -14.03 3.16 -3.57
C HIS A 82 -12.95 3.17 -4.67
N ALA A 83 -11.68 3.47 -4.32
CA ALA A 83 -10.57 3.40 -5.26
C ALA A 83 -10.41 1.98 -5.85
N VAL A 84 -10.42 0.94 -5.01
CA VAL A 84 -10.35 -0.46 -5.46
C VAL A 84 -11.56 -0.82 -6.32
N LYS A 85 -12.76 -0.35 -5.95
CA LYS A 85 -14.00 -0.59 -6.71
C LYS A 85 -13.95 -0.03 -8.13
N MET A 86 -13.25 1.09 -8.36
CA MET A 86 -13.04 1.63 -9.72
C MET A 86 -12.26 0.67 -10.62
N ALA A 87 -11.39 -0.17 -10.05
CA ALA A 87 -10.65 -1.19 -10.78
C ALA A 87 -11.32 -2.56 -10.80
N SER A 88 -12.46 -2.76 -10.12
CA SER A 88 -13.10 -4.07 -9.92
C SER A 88 -13.48 -4.79 -11.22
N HIS A 89 -13.85 -4.05 -12.26
CA HIS A 89 -14.18 -4.59 -13.59
C HIS A 89 -12.99 -5.24 -14.31
N LEU A 90 -11.75 -4.99 -13.83
CA LEU A 90 -10.52 -5.59 -14.35
C LEU A 90 -10.07 -6.82 -13.55
N ILE A 91 -10.72 -7.09 -12.41
CA ILE A 91 -10.40 -8.21 -11.52
C ILE A 91 -11.09 -9.48 -12.03
N LYS A 92 -10.33 -10.55 -12.16
CA LYS A 92 -10.87 -11.88 -12.47
C LYS A 92 -10.99 -12.71 -11.19
N ASP A 93 -11.90 -13.69 -11.20
CA ASP A 93 -12.18 -14.54 -10.03
C ASP A 93 -11.02 -15.49 -9.69
N ASP A 94 -10.25 -15.89 -10.69
CA ASP A 94 -9.13 -16.83 -10.59
C ASP A 94 -7.77 -16.16 -10.31
N GLU A 95 -7.76 -14.85 -10.11
CA GLU A 95 -6.56 -14.08 -9.78
C GLU A 95 -6.43 -13.84 -8.27
N LYS A 96 -5.19 -13.73 -7.79
CA LYS A 96 -4.90 -13.09 -6.50
C LYS A 96 -4.65 -11.61 -6.72
N ILE A 97 -5.29 -10.78 -5.91
CA ILE A 97 -5.18 -9.32 -5.98
C ILE A 97 -4.23 -8.83 -4.90
N LEU A 98 -3.13 -8.25 -5.34
CA LEU A 98 -2.19 -7.54 -4.46
C LEU A 98 -2.54 -6.05 -4.48
N ILE A 99 -2.91 -5.49 -3.33
CA ILE A 99 -3.17 -4.04 -3.21
C ILE A 99 -1.94 -3.38 -2.63
N LEU A 100 -1.43 -2.38 -3.34
CA LEU A 100 -0.31 -1.53 -2.95
C LEU A 100 -0.73 -0.06 -2.93
N TYR A 101 0.02 0.76 -2.21
CA TYR A 101 -0.14 2.21 -2.18
C TYR A 101 1.01 2.88 -2.93
N GLY A 102 0.69 3.81 -3.83
CA GLY A 102 1.68 4.49 -4.68
C GLY A 102 2.64 5.42 -3.93
N ASP A 103 2.41 5.64 -2.64
CA ASP A 103 3.24 6.43 -1.73
C ASP A 103 4.03 5.60 -0.71
N VAL A 104 4.05 4.26 -0.87
CA VAL A 104 4.87 3.32 -0.08
C VAL A 104 6.00 2.77 -0.96
N PRO A 105 7.03 3.58 -1.26
CA PRO A 105 7.99 3.30 -2.34
C PRO A 105 9.05 2.24 -2.00
N LEU A 106 9.26 1.95 -0.71
CA LEU A 106 10.37 1.11 -0.26
C LEU A 106 9.98 -0.36 -0.03
N ILE A 107 8.73 -0.73 -0.39
CA ILE A 107 8.27 -2.12 -0.29
C ILE A 107 9.16 -3.05 -1.13
N SER A 108 9.71 -4.09 -0.52
CA SER A 108 10.62 -5.01 -1.19
C SER A 108 9.87 -6.16 -1.89
N SER A 109 10.45 -6.65 -2.99
CA SER A 109 9.98 -7.86 -3.67
C SER A 109 10.01 -9.08 -2.74
N LYS A 110 10.95 -9.14 -1.78
CA LYS A 110 11.03 -10.20 -0.77
C LYS A 110 9.78 -10.20 0.13
N THR A 111 9.37 -9.05 0.62
CA THR A 111 8.18 -8.90 1.47
C THR A 111 6.90 -9.25 0.71
N ILE A 112 6.77 -8.81 -0.56
CA ILE A 112 5.65 -9.18 -1.43
C ILE A 112 5.61 -10.69 -1.68
N LYS A 113 6.74 -11.32 -1.97
CA LYS A 113 6.81 -12.79 -2.12
C LYS A 113 6.41 -13.52 -0.84
N GLY A 114 6.70 -12.96 0.34
CA GLY A 114 6.22 -13.47 1.61
C GLY A 114 4.69 -13.50 1.69
N LEU A 115 4.02 -12.41 1.25
CA LEU A 115 2.55 -12.37 1.15
C LEU A 115 2.02 -13.41 0.14
N ILE A 116 2.59 -13.47 -1.06
CA ILE A 116 2.17 -14.38 -2.13
C ILE A 116 2.27 -15.85 -1.68
N ASN A 117 3.34 -16.19 -0.98
CA ASN A 117 3.60 -17.54 -0.50
C ASN A 117 2.83 -17.91 0.78
N SER A 118 2.03 -17.02 1.35
CA SER A 118 1.25 -17.30 2.56
C SER A 118 0.22 -18.40 2.37
N GLY A 119 -0.30 -18.56 1.15
CA GLY A 119 -1.27 -19.60 0.79
C GLY A 119 -2.69 -19.37 1.33
N HIS A 120 -2.99 -18.20 1.91
CA HIS A 120 -4.30 -17.88 2.46
C HIS A 120 -5.19 -17.11 1.47
N GLU A 121 -6.51 -17.15 1.68
CA GLU A 121 -7.49 -16.38 0.88
C GLU A 121 -7.32 -14.88 1.05
N CYS A 122 -6.96 -14.43 2.26
CA CYS A 122 -6.65 -13.03 2.56
C CYS A 122 -5.47 -12.95 3.54
N THR A 123 -4.49 -12.11 3.21
CA THR A 123 -3.30 -11.84 4.02
C THR A 123 -3.04 -10.35 4.08
N LEU A 124 -2.91 -9.81 5.29
CA LEU A 124 -2.57 -8.42 5.55
C LEU A 124 -1.09 -8.27 5.83
N LEU A 125 -0.50 -7.21 5.31
CA LEU A 125 0.80 -6.76 5.77
C LEU A 125 0.62 -5.77 6.91
N THR A 126 1.18 -6.09 8.07
CA THR A 126 1.09 -5.27 9.29
C THR A 126 2.47 -4.80 9.71
N MET A 127 2.53 -3.81 10.57
CA MET A 127 3.76 -3.42 11.27
C MET A 127 3.46 -3.04 12.72
N LYS A 128 4.49 -3.09 13.58
CA LYS A 128 4.40 -2.58 14.95
C LYS A 128 5.13 -1.25 15.05
N LEU A 129 4.43 -0.23 15.56
CA LEU A 129 4.97 1.11 15.78
C LEU A 129 4.95 1.46 17.27
N ASN A 130 5.96 2.19 17.75
CA ASN A 130 5.93 2.78 19.07
C ASN A 130 4.86 3.85 19.20
N ASP A 131 4.75 4.71 18.17
CA ASP A 131 3.68 5.67 17.96
C ASP A 131 2.86 5.29 16.74
N PRO A 132 1.68 4.67 16.91
CA PRO A 132 0.82 4.22 15.82
C PRO A 132 -0.15 5.31 15.33
N THR A 133 0.03 6.57 15.72
CA THR A 133 -0.85 7.68 15.36
C THR A 133 -1.01 7.81 13.84
N GLY A 134 -2.25 7.92 13.39
CA GLY A 134 -2.61 8.07 11.98
C GLY A 134 -2.82 6.78 11.20
N TYR A 135 -2.59 5.61 11.82
CA TYR A 135 -2.79 4.30 11.19
C TYR A 135 -4.02 3.58 11.73
N GLY A 136 -4.61 2.71 10.91
CA GLY A 136 -5.65 1.76 11.33
C GLY A 136 -5.08 0.68 12.27
N ARG A 137 -5.72 0.44 13.40
CA ARG A 137 -5.33 -0.56 14.41
C ARG A 137 -5.83 -1.94 14.01
N VAL A 138 -4.95 -2.93 13.99
CA VAL A 138 -5.31 -4.31 13.68
C VAL A 138 -5.69 -5.04 14.95
N ILE A 139 -6.94 -5.46 15.02
CA ILE A 139 -7.45 -6.26 16.14
C ILE A 139 -7.40 -7.71 15.72
N THR A 140 -6.63 -8.50 16.48
CA THR A 140 -6.45 -9.94 16.21
C THR A 140 -7.05 -10.80 17.31
N ASN A 141 -7.38 -12.04 16.97
CA ASN A 141 -7.59 -13.07 17.98
C ASN A 141 -6.22 -13.59 18.51
N GLY A 142 -6.23 -14.41 19.55
CA GLY A 142 -5.02 -14.97 20.14
C GLY A 142 -4.19 -15.88 19.19
N GLN A 143 -4.63 -16.09 17.95
CA GLN A 143 -3.99 -16.94 16.92
C GLN A 143 -3.39 -16.11 15.76
N ASN A 144 -3.21 -14.82 15.94
CA ASN A 144 -2.68 -13.90 14.91
C ASN A 144 -3.56 -13.76 13.66
N LEU A 145 -4.88 -14.03 13.79
CA LEU A 145 -5.84 -13.79 12.72
C LEU A 145 -6.51 -12.43 12.96
N ALA A 146 -6.58 -11.61 11.94
CA ALA A 146 -7.26 -10.32 12.00
C ALA A 146 -8.78 -10.52 12.08
N LEU A 147 -9.41 -9.81 13.02
CA LEU A 147 -10.84 -9.76 13.21
C LEU A 147 -11.45 -8.49 12.60
N LYS A 148 -10.79 -7.36 12.82
CA LYS A 148 -11.15 -6.07 12.23
C LYS A 148 -9.95 -5.11 12.23
N ILE A 149 -10.06 -4.05 11.44
CA ILE A 149 -9.15 -2.90 11.49
C ILE A 149 -10.01 -1.68 11.86
N VAL A 150 -9.55 -0.90 12.85
CA VAL A 150 -10.24 0.32 13.26
C VAL A 150 -9.39 1.52 12.93
N GLU A 151 -9.94 2.44 12.14
CA GLU A 151 -9.25 3.66 11.75
C GLU A 151 -9.04 4.59 12.96
N GLN A 152 -7.95 5.38 12.94
CA GLN A 152 -7.58 6.29 14.03
C GLN A 152 -8.73 7.15 14.54
N LYS A 153 -9.61 7.62 13.63
CA LYS A 153 -10.71 8.55 13.98
C LYS A 153 -11.90 7.86 14.62
N ASP A 154 -12.03 6.55 14.43
CA ASP A 154 -13.15 5.73 14.88
C ASP A 154 -12.75 4.83 16.07
N ALA A 155 -11.46 4.81 16.43
CA ALA A 155 -10.92 3.95 17.48
C ALA A 155 -11.25 4.47 18.88
N SER A 156 -11.66 3.55 19.77
CA SER A 156 -11.82 3.79 21.22
C SER A 156 -10.45 4.01 21.89
N GLU A 157 -10.47 4.51 23.14
CA GLU A 157 -9.24 4.74 23.91
C GLU A 157 -8.40 3.46 24.10
N ASP A 158 -9.02 2.30 24.21
CA ASP A 158 -8.32 1.02 24.35
C ASP A 158 -7.75 0.56 23.00
N GLU A 159 -8.50 0.71 21.92
CA GLU A 159 -8.03 0.40 20.56
C GLU A 159 -6.85 1.30 20.15
N LEU A 160 -6.83 2.57 20.57
CA LEU A 160 -5.70 3.48 20.31
C LEU A 160 -4.38 3.01 20.93
N LYS A 161 -4.40 2.19 22.00
CA LYS A 161 -3.21 1.62 22.64
C LYS A 161 -2.57 0.49 21.86
N ILE A 162 -3.29 -0.09 20.88
CA ILE A 162 -2.79 -1.17 20.02
C ILE A 162 -1.68 -0.63 19.14
N LYS A 163 -0.53 -1.30 19.15
CA LYS A 163 0.66 -0.91 18.41
C LYS A 163 0.79 -1.59 17.04
N GLU A 164 0.03 -2.65 16.81
CA GLU A 164 -0.03 -3.31 15.52
C GLU A 164 -0.99 -2.56 14.60
N VAL A 165 -0.46 -2.14 13.45
CA VAL A 165 -1.19 -1.31 12.50
C VAL A 165 -1.18 -1.92 11.11
N PHE A 166 -2.20 -1.59 10.33
CA PHE A 166 -2.31 -1.97 8.94
C PHE A 166 -1.47 -1.04 8.05
N THR A 167 -0.71 -1.62 7.16
CA THR A 167 0.15 -0.87 6.22
C THR A 167 -0.59 -0.39 4.97
N GLY A 168 -1.85 -0.81 4.78
CA GLY A 168 -2.59 -0.64 3.54
C GLY A 168 -2.38 -1.80 2.55
N ILE A 169 -1.31 -2.56 2.68
CA ILE A 169 -0.93 -3.62 1.75
C ILE A 169 -1.61 -4.94 2.13
N LEU A 170 -2.25 -5.58 1.16
CA LEU A 170 -2.88 -6.88 1.34
C LEU A 170 -2.85 -7.71 0.06
N LEU A 171 -2.95 -9.03 0.23
CA LEU A 171 -3.17 -10.00 -0.84
C LEU A 171 -4.49 -10.72 -0.57
N ILE A 172 -5.34 -10.85 -1.58
CA ILE A 172 -6.69 -11.44 -1.43
C ILE A 172 -7.13 -12.12 -2.72
N ASP A 173 -7.95 -13.16 -2.62
CA ASP A 173 -8.57 -13.79 -3.78
C ASP A 173 -9.54 -12.83 -4.49
N GLY A 174 -9.48 -12.75 -5.81
CA GLY A 174 -10.26 -11.81 -6.61
C GLY A 174 -11.76 -11.95 -6.43
N SER A 175 -12.27 -13.19 -6.38
CA SER A 175 -13.69 -13.48 -6.11
C SER A 175 -14.13 -13.00 -4.73
N VAL A 176 -13.28 -13.22 -3.71
CA VAL A 176 -13.54 -12.80 -2.32
C VAL A 176 -13.56 -11.26 -2.22
N LEU A 177 -12.57 -10.60 -2.84
CA LEU A 177 -12.50 -9.15 -2.87
C LEU A 177 -13.74 -8.52 -3.52
N ARG A 178 -14.10 -8.96 -4.73
CA ARG A 178 -15.25 -8.40 -5.45
C ARG A 178 -16.55 -8.49 -4.65
N THR A 179 -16.78 -9.64 -4.02
CA THR A 179 -17.99 -9.85 -3.20
C THR A 179 -17.99 -8.92 -1.99
N ALA A 180 -16.87 -8.81 -1.29
CA ALA A 180 -16.78 -7.99 -0.08
C ALA A 180 -16.85 -6.48 -0.36
N LEU A 181 -16.31 -6.01 -1.51
CA LEU A 181 -16.39 -4.60 -1.90
C LEU A 181 -17.82 -4.06 -2.03
N GLU A 182 -18.80 -4.92 -2.39
CA GLU A 182 -20.21 -4.52 -2.51
C GLU A 182 -20.89 -4.32 -1.13
N GLU A 183 -20.31 -4.87 -0.06
CA GLU A 183 -20.86 -4.79 1.30
C GLU A 183 -20.28 -3.64 2.12
N ILE A 184 -19.16 -3.03 1.65
CA ILE A 184 -18.53 -1.90 2.33
C ILE A 184 -19.46 -0.68 2.27
N LYS A 185 -19.66 -0.05 3.43
CA LYS A 185 -20.49 1.15 3.59
C LYS A 185 -19.59 2.35 3.97
N ASN A 186 -20.13 3.55 3.84
CA ASN A 186 -19.45 4.77 4.26
C ASN A 186 -19.99 5.35 5.59
N GLN A 187 -20.49 4.47 6.46
CA GLN A 187 -21.07 4.84 7.77
C GLN A 187 -19.96 4.93 8.84
N ASN A 188 -19.03 5.89 8.70
CA ASN A 188 -17.92 6.16 9.60
C ASN A 188 -17.70 7.66 9.75
N SER A 189 -16.78 8.07 10.62
CA SER A 189 -16.53 9.49 10.95
C SER A 189 -16.11 10.35 9.75
N ALA A 190 -15.55 9.75 8.71
CA ALA A 190 -15.12 10.46 7.50
C ALA A 190 -16.14 10.42 6.35
N ASN A 191 -17.23 9.64 6.44
CA ASN A 191 -18.17 9.34 5.37
C ASN A 191 -17.48 8.76 4.12
N GLU A 192 -16.45 7.95 4.30
CA GLU A 192 -15.65 7.34 3.24
C GLU A 192 -15.83 5.82 3.22
N TYR A 193 -15.69 5.20 2.05
CA TYR A 193 -15.63 3.74 1.91
C TYR A 193 -14.22 3.27 2.27
N TYR A 194 -14.06 2.76 3.50
CA TYR A 194 -12.77 2.28 3.99
C TYR A 194 -12.46 0.86 3.51
N LEU A 195 -11.28 0.66 2.93
CA LEU A 195 -10.82 -0.68 2.56
C LEU A 195 -10.59 -1.57 3.80
N THR A 196 -10.33 -0.95 4.94
CA THR A 196 -10.14 -1.63 6.23
C THR A 196 -11.40 -2.35 6.73
N ASP A 197 -12.60 -1.90 6.33
CA ASP A 197 -13.88 -2.54 6.68
C ASP A 197 -14.02 -3.95 6.07
N LEU A 198 -13.28 -4.22 4.98
CA LEU A 198 -13.18 -5.53 4.35
C LEU A 198 -12.80 -6.63 5.35
N VAL A 199 -11.94 -6.30 6.33
CA VAL A 199 -11.45 -7.28 7.31
C VAL A 199 -12.57 -7.76 8.22
N GLU A 200 -13.39 -6.84 8.73
CA GLU A 200 -14.54 -7.19 9.60
C GLU A 200 -15.61 -7.98 8.83
N ILE A 201 -15.91 -7.56 7.58
CA ILE A 201 -16.86 -8.26 6.71
C ILE A 201 -16.41 -9.71 6.46
N LEU A 202 -15.15 -9.90 6.09
CA LEU A 202 -14.62 -11.24 5.78
C LEU A 202 -14.49 -12.12 7.02
N SER A 203 -13.99 -11.56 8.13
CA SER A 203 -13.91 -12.26 9.41
C SER A 203 -15.29 -12.72 9.90
N GLY A 204 -16.30 -11.86 9.78
CA GLY A 204 -17.69 -12.20 10.09
C GLY A 204 -18.27 -13.34 9.24
N LYS A 205 -17.74 -13.57 8.06
CA LYS A 205 -18.08 -14.70 7.15
C LYS A 205 -17.23 -15.95 7.38
N GLY A 206 -16.34 -15.93 8.36
CA GLY A 206 -15.48 -17.05 8.72
C GLY A 206 -14.22 -17.18 7.83
N VAL A 207 -13.92 -16.20 6.98
CA VAL A 207 -12.66 -16.15 6.22
C VAL A 207 -11.51 -15.89 7.19
N LYS A 208 -10.46 -16.73 7.12
CA LYS A 208 -9.25 -16.57 7.94
C LYS A 208 -8.33 -15.52 7.30
N ILE A 209 -8.12 -14.42 8.02
CA ILE A 209 -7.29 -13.31 7.58
C ILE A 209 -5.99 -13.32 8.37
N THR A 210 -4.91 -13.70 7.72
CA THR A 210 -3.59 -13.82 8.35
C THR A 210 -2.83 -12.50 8.32
N CYS A 211 -2.12 -12.19 9.41
CA CYS A 211 -1.24 -11.03 9.49
C CYS A 211 0.22 -11.46 9.31
N ILE A 212 0.94 -10.79 8.40
CA ILE A 212 2.40 -10.91 8.24
C ILE A 212 3.01 -9.57 8.62
N GLN A 213 3.97 -9.60 9.56
CA GLN A 213 4.67 -8.38 9.96
C GLN A 213 5.78 -8.02 8.99
N ALA A 214 5.76 -6.76 8.52
CA ALA A 214 6.83 -6.19 7.71
C ALA A 214 7.87 -5.48 8.59
N ASN A 215 9.04 -5.25 8.00
CA ASN A 215 9.96 -4.25 8.52
C ASN A 215 9.35 -2.85 8.32
N PRO A 216 9.15 -2.05 9.39
CA PRO A 216 8.56 -0.71 9.25
C PRO A 216 9.23 0.16 8.19
N ALA A 217 10.56 0.07 8.03
CA ALA A 217 11.32 0.84 7.04
C ALA A 217 10.86 0.61 5.59
N GLU A 218 10.29 -0.59 5.29
CA GLU A 218 9.82 -0.93 3.93
C GLU A 218 8.40 -0.43 3.63
N VAL A 219 7.60 -0.16 4.66
CA VAL A 219 6.14 0.08 4.52
C VAL A 219 5.70 1.45 4.98
N LEU A 220 6.65 2.34 5.27
CA LEU A 220 6.36 3.74 5.53
C LEU A 220 5.94 4.46 4.25
N GLY A 221 4.89 5.26 4.35
CA GLY A 221 4.42 6.14 3.28
C GLY A 221 4.84 7.59 3.52
N ALA A 222 4.87 8.41 2.46
CA ALA A 222 5.14 9.84 2.55
C ALA A 222 3.87 10.67 2.43
N ASN A 223 3.39 11.29 3.50
CA ASN A 223 2.23 12.17 3.49
C ASN A 223 2.58 13.66 3.49
N ASN A 224 3.80 14.00 3.88
CA ASN A 224 4.32 15.37 3.96
C ASN A 224 5.83 15.38 3.62
N LYS A 225 6.42 16.59 3.56
CA LYS A 225 7.85 16.74 3.21
C LYS A 225 8.80 16.17 4.25
N HIS A 226 8.42 16.11 5.51
CA HIS A 226 9.25 15.52 6.57
C HIS A 226 9.32 14.00 6.39
N GLU A 227 8.17 13.34 6.24
CA GLU A 227 8.12 11.90 5.98
C GLU A 227 8.82 11.52 4.66
N LEU A 228 8.72 12.38 3.62
CA LEU A 228 9.47 12.18 2.37
C LEU A 228 11.00 12.25 2.60
N HIS A 229 11.46 13.17 3.44
CA HIS A 229 12.88 13.26 3.81
C HIS A 229 13.34 12.01 4.57
N GLU A 230 12.54 11.52 5.51
CA GLU A 230 12.85 10.28 6.24
C GLU A 230 12.97 9.08 5.28
N LEU A 231 12.06 8.96 4.28
CA LEU A 231 12.17 7.91 3.25
C LEU A 231 13.46 8.05 2.42
N GLU A 232 13.89 9.27 2.11
CA GLU A 232 15.15 9.50 1.41
C GLU A 232 16.37 9.00 2.22
N LEU A 233 16.37 9.25 3.53
CA LEU A 233 17.43 8.75 4.42
C LEU A 233 17.45 7.22 4.50
N ILE A 234 16.26 6.60 4.59
CA ILE A 234 16.12 5.14 4.60
C ILE A 234 16.60 4.55 3.28
N LEU A 235 16.18 5.10 2.14
CA LEU A 235 16.60 4.63 0.81
C LEU A 235 18.12 4.69 0.64
N ARG A 236 18.76 5.79 1.04
CA ARG A 236 20.22 5.95 1.01
C ARG A 236 20.92 4.88 1.84
N LYS A 237 20.42 4.64 3.05
CA LYS A 237 20.96 3.61 3.93
C LYS A 237 20.84 2.21 3.31
N MET A 238 19.66 1.84 2.80
CA MET A 238 19.42 0.55 2.15
C MET A 238 20.32 0.38 0.92
N SER A 239 20.49 1.42 0.12
CA SER A 239 21.36 1.40 -1.06
C SER A 239 22.83 1.26 -0.69
N ALA A 240 23.29 1.96 0.35
CA ALA A 240 24.64 1.84 0.86
C ALA A 240 24.92 0.41 1.41
N GLU A 241 24.00 -0.16 2.17
CA GLU A 241 24.11 -1.53 2.68
C GLU A 241 24.22 -2.54 1.52
N LYS A 242 23.38 -2.41 0.49
CA LYS A 242 23.44 -3.27 -0.71
C LYS A 242 24.79 -3.19 -1.43
N LEU A 243 25.38 -2.00 -1.56
CA LEU A 243 26.71 -1.83 -2.17
C LEU A 243 27.81 -2.48 -1.33
N LEU A 244 27.75 -2.35 0.00
CA LEU A 244 28.70 -2.99 0.91
C LEU A 244 28.61 -4.52 0.83
N GLU A 245 27.40 -5.08 0.75
CA GLU A 245 27.20 -6.53 0.55
C GLU A 245 27.79 -7.02 -0.79
N GLN A 246 27.82 -6.14 -1.80
CA GLN A 246 28.46 -6.41 -3.10
C GLN A 246 29.99 -6.21 -3.08
N GLY A 247 30.58 -5.88 -1.93
CA GLY A 247 32.02 -5.70 -1.76
C GLY A 247 32.54 -4.31 -2.12
N VAL A 248 31.66 -3.32 -2.35
CA VAL A 248 32.06 -1.91 -2.61
C VAL A 248 32.47 -1.28 -1.29
N THR A 249 33.63 -0.61 -1.26
CA THR A 249 34.06 0.19 -0.11
C THR A 249 33.44 1.57 -0.18
N LEU A 250 32.68 1.96 0.83
CA LEU A 250 32.09 3.31 0.93
C LEU A 250 32.88 4.15 1.95
N ILE A 251 33.30 5.35 1.55
CA ILE A 251 33.98 6.31 2.43
C ILE A 251 32.99 6.89 3.44
N ASP A 252 31.77 7.21 2.99
CA ASP A 252 30.69 7.71 3.84
C ASP A 252 29.35 7.16 3.35
N LYS A 253 28.67 6.41 4.22
CA LYS A 253 27.35 5.81 3.92
C LYS A 253 26.23 6.85 3.79
N THR A 254 26.40 8.02 4.40
CA THR A 254 25.36 9.07 4.45
C THR A 254 25.36 9.96 3.22
N LEU A 255 26.49 10.06 2.53
CA LEU A 255 26.68 10.90 1.35
C LEU A 255 26.52 10.15 0.02
N THR A 256 26.27 8.84 0.05
CA THR A 256 26.14 8.05 -1.18
C THR A 256 24.83 8.42 -1.89
N LEU A 257 24.95 9.19 -2.97
CA LEU A 257 23.88 9.44 -3.94
C LEU A 257 23.99 8.36 -5.02
N ILE A 258 22.97 7.53 -5.13
CA ILE A 258 22.86 6.56 -6.21
C ILE A 258 21.79 7.08 -7.17
N HIS A 259 22.22 7.46 -8.36
CA HIS A 259 21.37 7.88 -9.47
C HIS A 259 21.05 6.71 -10.39
#